data_4997d405fa8a0e8e974a50b00e8bf268
#
_entry.id   4997d405fa8a0e8e974a50b00e8bf268
#
_cell.length_a   1.000
_cell.length_b   1.000
_cell.length_c   1.000
_cell.angle_alpha   90.00
_cell.angle_beta   90.00
_cell.angle_gamma   90.00
#
_symmetry.space_group_name_H-M   'P 1'
#
loop_
_entity.id
_entity.type
_entity.pdbx_description
1 polymer ?
#
loop_
_entity_poly.entity_id
_entity_poly.type
_entity_poly.pdbx_seq_one_letter_code
_entity_poly.pdbx_strand_id
1 'polypeptide(L)'
;MKRKKSISRLLRALVFPALAVAALLFFNSALNNLNRDSASENMRLLEDALRRSCVACYAAEGSYPSDLAYLKEHYGLQIDEARYIVHYQAFAENLMPDITVLENTP
;
A
#
# COMPACT_ATOMS: atom_id res chain seq x y z
N MET A 1 -18.99 -55.10 4.31
CA MET A 1 -17.80 -54.43 4.83
C MET A 1 -16.94 -53.80 3.77
N LYS A 2 -16.80 -54.42 2.59
CA LYS A 2 -16.01 -53.83 1.48
C LYS A 2 -16.59 -52.49 0.96
N ARG A 3 -17.91 -52.27 1.01
CA ARG A 3 -18.56 -51.03 0.56
C ARG A 3 -18.28 -49.85 1.47
N LYS A 4 -18.18 -50.01 2.77
CA LYS A 4 -17.85 -48.91 3.69
C LYS A 4 -16.41 -48.43 3.55
N LYS A 5 -15.46 -49.28 3.22
CA LYS A 5 -14.07 -48.90 2.97
C LYS A 5 -13.91 -48.14 1.67
N SER A 6 -14.67 -48.53 0.61
CA SER A 6 -14.62 -47.82 -0.67
C SER A 6 -15.31 -46.43 -0.62
N ILE A 7 -16.39 -46.33 0.16
CA ILE A 7 -17.09 -45.05 0.39
C ILE A 7 -16.20 -44.07 1.19
N SER A 8 -15.50 -44.58 2.23
CA SER A 8 -14.58 -43.74 3.00
C SER A 8 -13.39 -43.28 2.19
N ARG A 9 -12.88 -44.13 1.28
CA ARG A 9 -11.83 -43.73 0.34
C ARG A 9 -12.32 -42.71 -0.66
N LEU A 10 -13.52 -42.87 -1.21
CA LEU A 10 -14.14 -41.93 -2.10
C LEU A 10 -14.42 -40.59 -1.41
N LEU A 11 -14.91 -40.63 -0.19
CA LEU A 11 -15.13 -39.44 0.62
C LEU A 11 -13.82 -38.71 0.91
N ARG A 12 -12.77 -39.44 1.26
CA ARG A 12 -11.43 -38.85 1.46
C ARG A 12 -10.89 -38.26 0.16
N ALA A 13 -11.07 -38.97 -0.95
CA ALA A 13 -10.63 -38.49 -2.25
C ALA A 13 -11.38 -37.24 -2.70
N LEU A 14 -12.65 -37.05 -2.28
CA LEU A 14 -13.43 -35.87 -2.57
C LEU A 14 -13.14 -34.72 -1.58
N VAL A 15 -12.80 -35.05 -0.33
CA VAL A 15 -12.52 -34.05 0.72
C VAL A 15 -11.22 -33.30 0.43
N PHE A 16 -10.18 -33.97 -0.04
CA PHE A 16 -8.90 -33.35 -0.34
C PHE A 16 -9.00 -32.22 -1.39
N PRO A 17 -9.58 -32.46 -2.59
CA PRO A 17 -9.71 -31.37 -3.56
C PRO A 17 -10.70 -30.29 -3.11
N ALA A 18 -11.74 -30.64 -2.34
CA ALA A 18 -12.67 -29.66 -1.80
C ALA A 18 -12.00 -28.71 -0.80
N LEU A 19 -11.12 -29.28 0.06
CA LEU A 19 -10.33 -28.46 1.01
C LEU A 19 -9.33 -27.57 0.27
N ALA A 20 -8.71 -28.07 -0.80
CA ALA A 20 -7.77 -27.29 -1.61
C ALA A 20 -8.48 -26.10 -2.26
N VAL A 21 -9.67 -26.31 -2.84
CA VAL A 21 -10.47 -25.24 -3.46
C VAL A 21 -10.91 -24.22 -2.41
N ALA A 22 -11.37 -24.69 -1.25
CA ALA A 22 -11.78 -23.81 -0.15
C ALA A 22 -10.60 -22.98 0.34
N ALA A 23 -9.42 -23.56 0.47
CA ALA A 23 -8.20 -22.85 0.86
C ALA A 23 -7.80 -21.79 -0.16
N LEU A 24 -7.89 -22.10 -1.45
CA LEU A 24 -7.61 -21.14 -2.53
C LEU A 24 -8.58 -19.97 -2.54
N LEU A 25 -9.87 -20.23 -2.35
CA LEU A 25 -10.88 -19.18 -2.29
C LEU A 25 -10.68 -18.28 -1.07
N PHE A 26 -10.37 -18.88 0.07
CA PHE A 26 -10.10 -18.13 1.30
C PHE A 26 -8.84 -17.27 1.14
N PHE A 27 -7.79 -17.84 0.58
CA PHE A 27 -6.52 -17.14 0.34
C PHE A 27 -6.71 -15.96 -0.62
N ASN A 28 -7.44 -16.18 -1.72
CA ASN A 28 -7.74 -15.13 -2.68
C ASN A 28 -8.56 -13.99 -2.06
N SER A 29 -9.54 -14.32 -1.23
CA SER A 29 -10.33 -13.33 -0.49
C SER A 29 -9.47 -12.53 0.49
N ALA A 30 -8.56 -13.21 1.20
CA ALA A 30 -7.63 -12.58 2.12
C ALA A 30 -6.67 -11.64 1.39
N LEU A 31 -6.16 -12.05 0.23
CA LEU A 31 -5.29 -11.21 -0.61
C LEU A 31 -6.01 -9.96 -1.10
N ASN A 32 -7.27 -10.07 -1.52
CA ASN A 32 -8.06 -8.92 -1.95
C ASN A 32 -8.28 -7.92 -0.82
N ASN A 33 -8.56 -8.41 0.39
CA ASN A 33 -8.71 -7.55 1.56
C ASN A 33 -7.39 -6.87 1.93
N LEU A 34 -6.28 -7.60 1.88
CA LEU A 34 -4.95 -7.03 2.13
C LEU A 34 -4.58 -5.97 1.10
N ASN A 35 -4.93 -6.17 -0.18
CA ASN A 35 -4.64 -5.20 -1.23
C ASN A 35 -5.39 -3.89 -1.02
N ARG A 36 -6.64 -3.94 -0.55
CA ARG A 36 -7.40 -2.73 -0.23
C ARG A 36 -6.81 -1.99 0.95
N ASP A 37 -6.49 -2.70 2.02
CA ASP A 37 -5.87 -2.12 3.21
C ASP A 37 -4.47 -1.59 2.89
N SER A 38 -3.70 -2.30 2.06
CA SER A 38 -2.36 -1.86 1.68
C SER A 38 -2.38 -0.61 0.81
N ALA A 39 -3.39 -0.39 -0.04
CA ALA A 39 -3.50 0.82 -0.85
C ALA A 39 -3.70 2.06 0.01
N SER A 40 -4.61 2.02 0.99
CA SER A 40 -4.84 3.14 1.91
C SER A 40 -3.65 3.33 2.84
N GLU A 41 -3.03 2.26 3.29
CA GLU A 41 -1.82 2.30 4.12
C GLU A 41 -0.64 2.86 3.33
N ASN A 42 -0.48 2.50 2.07
CA ASN A 42 0.58 3.02 1.20
C ASN A 42 0.43 4.53 0.96
N MET A 43 -0.78 5.04 0.80
CA MET A 43 -1.02 6.49 0.71
C MET A 43 -0.62 7.20 1.99
N ARG A 44 -0.95 6.62 3.14
CA ARG A 44 -0.60 7.16 4.44
C ARG A 44 0.91 7.14 4.66
N LEU A 45 1.58 6.06 4.27
CA LEU A 45 3.04 5.94 4.36
C LEU A 45 3.73 6.97 3.45
N LEU A 46 3.19 7.20 2.26
CA LEU A 46 3.71 8.21 1.34
C LEU A 46 3.54 9.62 1.92
N GLU A 47 2.37 9.91 2.48
CA GLU A 47 2.13 11.19 3.14
C GLU A 47 3.08 11.40 4.32
N ASP A 48 3.28 10.38 5.15
CA ASP A 48 4.23 10.44 6.26
C ASP A 48 5.67 10.62 5.78
N ALA A 49 6.06 9.94 4.70
CA ALA A 49 7.38 10.07 4.10
C ALA A 49 7.61 11.49 3.58
N LEU A 50 6.60 12.08 2.94
CA LEU A 50 6.66 13.47 2.46
C LEU A 50 6.85 14.45 3.62
N ARG A 51 6.10 14.29 4.69
CA ARG A 51 6.22 15.14 5.88
C ARG A 51 7.58 15.01 6.53
N ARG A 52 8.09 13.78 6.66
CA ARG A 52 9.43 13.55 7.23
C ARG A 52 10.52 14.19 6.37
N SER A 53 10.40 14.10 5.05
CA SER A 53 11.34 14.74 4.13
C SER A 53 11.31 16.25 4.26
N CYS A 54 10.13 16.84 4.41
CA CYS A 54 9.99 18.27 4.65
C CYS A 54 10.64 18.69 5.98
N VAL A 55 10.43 17.92 7.04
CA VAL A 55 11.04 18.21 8.36
C VAL A 55 12.56 18.05 8.28
N ALA A 56 13.04 17.04 7.58
CA ALA A 56 14.47 16.83 7.38
C ALA A 56 15.12 18.01 6.61
N CYS A 57 14.42 18.50 5.59
CA CYS A 57 14.86 19.67 4.84
C CYS A 57 14.94 20.90 5.74
N TYR A 58 13.93 21.14 6.56
CA TYR A 58 13.92 22.25 7.50
C TYR A 58 15.05 22.14 8.51
N ALA A 59 15.29 20.95 9.04
CA ALA A 59 16.34 20.70 10.01
C ALA A 59 17.75 20.92 9.42
N ALA A 60 17.93 20.55 8.14
CA ALA A 60 19.22 20.66 7.47
C ALA A 60 19.48 22.06 6.87
N GLU A 61 18.45 22.71 6.35
CA GLU A 61 18.58 23.94 5.56
C GLU A 61 17.95 25.17 6.21
N GLY A 62 17.14 24.98 7.26
CA GLY A 62 16.46 26.08 7.94
C GLY A 62 15.20 26.58 7.24
N SER A 63 14.77 25.91 6.17
CA SER A 63 13.57 26.24 5.45
C SER A 63 12.91 24.98 4.89
N TYR A 64 11.59 25.03 4.71
CA TYR A 64 10.87 23.94 4.05
C TYR A 64 11.10 23.99 2.53
N PRO A 65 11.01 22.83 1.84
CA PRO A 65 11.23 22.81 0.40
C PRO A 65 10.15 23.61 -0.35
N SER A 66 10.58 24.30 -1.39
CA SER A 66 9.68 25.15 -2.16
C SER A 66 8.76 24.36 -3.10
N ASP A 67 9.20 23.19 -3.52
CA ASP A 67 8.43 22.30 -4.40
C ASP A 67 8.77 20.83 -4.16
N LEU A 68 7.98 19.96 -4.76
CA LEU A 68 8.14 18.52 -4.64
C LEU A 68 9.39 18.02 -5.37
N ALA A 69 9.76 18.66 -6.47
CA ALA A 69 10.95 18.30 -7.25
C ALA A 69 12.22 18.41 -6.42
N TYR A 70 12.30 19.39 -5.55
CA TYR A 70 13.42 19.59 -4.64
C TYR A 70 13.62 18.38 -3.72
N LEU A 71 12.52 17.84 -3.17
CA LEU A 71 12.58 16.65 -2.32
C LEU A 71 13.04 15.41 -3.11
N LYS A 72 12.60 15.28 -4.34
CA LYS A 72 13.01 14.16 -5.20
C LYS A 72 14.50 14.21 -5.52
N GLU A 73 15.03 15.38 -5.79
CA GLU A 73 16.43 15.55 -6.17
C GLU A 73 17.39 15.46 -4.98
N HIS A 74 17.05 16.10 -3.86
CA HIS A 74 17.97 16.27 -2.74
C HIS A 74 17.76 15.29 -1.59
N TYR A 75 16.57 14.74 -1.44
CA TYR A 75 16.24 13.85 -0.33
C TYR A 75 15.87 12.44 -0.77
N GLY A 76 16.05 12.14 -2.06
CA GLY A 76 15.82 10.80 -2.58
C GLY A 76 14.38 10.31 -2.48
N LEU A 77 13.42 11.23 -2.43
CA LEU A 77 12.02 10.87 -2.33
C LEU A 77 11.55 10.24 -3.65
N GLN A 78 10.97 9.06 -3.56
CA GLN A 78 10.42 8.35 -4.71
C GLN A 78 8.91 8.31 -4.61
N ILE A 79 8.24 8.78 -5.66
CA ILE A 79 6.78 8.78 -5.75
C ILE A 79 6.38 8.01 -7.01
N ASP A 80 5.48 7.05 -6.83
CA ASP A 80 4.87 6.35 -7.96
C ASP A 80 3.74 7.22 -8.53
N GLU A 81 4.10 8.05 -9.50
CA GLU A 81 3.17 9.01 -10.11
C GLU A 81 2.07 8.32 -10.92
N ALA A 82 2.27 7.06 -11.32
CA ALA A 82 1.24 6.27 -11.98
C ALA A 82 0.11 5.88 -11.03
N ARG A 83 0.41 5.73 -9.73
CA ARG A 83 -0.56 5.32 -8.71
C ARG A 83 -1.10 6.46 -7.87
N TYR A 84 -0.29 7.48 -7.63
CA TYR A 84 -0.62 8.54 -6.67
C TYR A 84 -0.46 9.91 -7.29
N ILE A 85 -1.37 10.80 -6.95
CA ILE A 85 -1.29 12.22 -7.26
C ILE A 85 -0.97 12.95 -5.96
N VAL A 86 0.14 13.69 -5.95
CA VAL A 86 0.56 14.46 -4.80
C VAL A 86 0.34 15.93 -5.07
N HIS A 87 -0.48 16.56 -4.25
CA HIS A 87 -0.66 18.02 -4.23
C HIS A 87 0.26 18.59 -3.15
N TYR A 88 1.20 19.39 -3.58
CA TYR A 88 2.17 20.03 -2.72
C TYR A 88 2.05 21.54 -2.87
N GLN A 89 1.75 22.23 -1.79
CA GLN A 89 1.61 23.67 -1.80
C GLN A 89 2.42 24.28 -0.65
N ALA A 90 3.47 25.02 -1.00
CA ALA A 90 4.28 25.75 -0.05
C ALA A 90 3.73 27.18 0.10
N PHE A 91 3.51 27.61 1.34
CA PHE A 91 2.99 28.93 1.65
C PHE A 91 4.11 29.90 2.03
N ALA A 92 5.09 29.43 2.79
CA ALA A 92 6.23 30.18 3.24
C ALA A 92 7.36 29.25 3.62
N GLU A 93 8.59 29.77 3.66
CA GLU A 93 9.78 28.97 3.98
C GLU A 93 9.78 28.41 5.41
N ASN A 94 9.08 29.08 6.32
CA ASN A 94 9.00 28.71 7.72
C ASN A 94 7.69 28.02 8.12
N LEU A 95 6.84 27.74 7.15
CA LEU A 95 5.56 27.05 7.39
C LEU A 95 5.56 25.69 6.71
N MET A 96 5.04 24.69 7.43
CA MET A 96 4.87 23.37 6.88
C MET A 96 3.99 23.39 5.63
N PRO A 97 4.45 22.88 4.48
CA PRO A 97 3.65 22.86 3.27
C PRO A 97 2.40 22.01 3.43
N ASP A 98 1.37 22.35 2.68
CA ASP A 98 0.16 21.52 2.61
C ASP A 98 0.40 20.38 1.63
N ILE A 99 0.28 19.16 2.13
CA ILE A 99 0.55 17.95 1.38
C ILE A 99 -0.71 17.09 1.37
N THR A 100 -1.20 16.79 0.17
CA THR A 100 -2.35 15.92 -0.02
C THR A 100 -1.98 14.83 -1.02
N VAL A 101 -2.15 13.57 -0.62
CA VAL A 101 -1.91 12.41 -1.47
C VAL A 101 -3.26 11.82 -1.86
N LEU A 102 -3.48 11.71 -3.16
CA LEU A 102 -4.68 11.12 -3.73
C LEU A 102 -4.31 9.93 -4.59
N GLU A 103 -5.21 8.97 -4.65
CA GLU A 103 -5.04 7.83 -5.52
C GLU A 103 -5.39 8.21 -6.95
N ASN A 104 -4.49 7.90 -7.89
CA ASN A 104 -4.70 8.16 -9.31
C ASN A 104 -5.52 6.99 -9.90
N THR A 105 -6.83 7.03 -9.73
CA THR A 105 -7.74 6.06 -10.33
C THR A 105 -8.29 6.63 -11.63
N PRO A 106 -8.28 5.83 -12.71
CA PRO A 106 -8.89 6.25 -13.96
C PRO A 106 -10.41 6.36 -13.88
#